data_a0ed837173dda0f55efb10a7e04f2319
#
_entry.id   a0ed837173dda0f55efb10a7e04f2319
#
_cell.length_a   1.000
_cell.length_b   1.000
_cell.length_c   1.000
_cell.angle_alpha   90.00
_cell.angle_beta   90.00
_cell.angle_gamma   90.00
#
_symmetry.space_group_name_H-M   'P 1'
#
loop_
_entity.id
_entity.type
_entity.pdbx_description
1 polymer ?
#
loop_
_entity_poly.entity_id
_entity_poly.type
_entity_poly.pdbx_seq_one_letter_code
_entity_poly.pdbx_strand_id
1 'polypeptide(L)'
;MKNLIAAVFTAGLIASAIGAEEMPGVQVIRVGTQASAAGPVEFFSGTVRIDAPFKGSGQARISGATVTFEPGARTAWHTHPLGQSLIVTTGAGRVQQWGSPVQEIRAGDTVWVPPGVKHWHGASRTIAMSHIAIAEVLDGKVVDWQEKVSDAQYGSR
;
A
#
# COMPACT_ATOMS: atom_id res chain seq x y z
N MET A 1 -61.58 -12.62 -57.26
CA MET A 1 -60.38 -11.77 -57.26
C MET A 1 -59.92 -11.64 -55.81
N LYS A 2 -58.93 -12.42 -55.40
CA LYS A 2 -58.38 -12.40 -54.00
C LYS A 2 -56.86 -12.21 -54.14
N ASN A 3 -56.37 -11.00 -53.80
CA ASN A 3 -54.98 -10.69 -53.80
C ASN A 3 -54.32 -11.28 -52.58
N LEU A 4 -53.35 -12.19 -52.72
CA LEU A 4 -52.45 -12.67 -51.71
C LEU A 4 -51.28 -11.70 -51.69
N ILE A 5 -51.07 -11.08 -50.49
CA ILE A 5 -49.91 -10.28 -50.20
C ILE A 5 -48.93 -11.23 -49.48
N ALA A 6 -47.80 -11.50 -50.10
CA ALA A 6 -46.71 -12.25 -49.51
C ALA A 6 -45.87 -11.33 -48.61
N ALA A 7 -45.82 -11.59 -47.33
CA ALA A 7 -44.94 -10.90 -46.38
C ALA A 7 -43.56 -11.56 -46.42
N VAL A 8 -42.56 -10.80 -46.83
CA VAL A 8 -41.15 -11.20 -46.80
C VAL A 8 -40.59 -10.88 -45.40
N PHE A 9 -40.32 -11.91 -44.61
CA PHE A 9 -39.57 -11.79 -43.33
C PHE A 9 -38.09 -11.71 -43.66
N THR A 10 -37.49 -10.53 -43.52
CA THR A 10 -36.05 -10.38 -43.49
C THR A 10 -35.56 -10.68 -42.09
N ALA A 11 -34.91 -11.84 -41.90
CA ALA A 11 -34.20 -12.19 -40.69
C ALA A 11 -32.91 -11.35 -40.60
N GLY A 12 -32.91 -10.31 -39.77
CA GLY A 12 -31.73 -9.56 -39.48
C GLY A 12 -30.81 -10.39 -38.58
N LEU A 13 -29.62 -10.79 -39.08
CA LEU A 13 -28.53 -11.31 -38.25
C LEU A 13 -28.03 -10.19 -37.36
N ILE A 14 -28.31 -10.26 -36.07
CA ILE A 14 -27.63 -9.47 -35.04
C ILE A 14 -26.30 -10.17 -34.81
N ALA A 15 -25.22 -9.72 -35.45
CA ALA A 15 -23.88 -10.10 -35.09
C ALA A 15 -23.56 -9.47 -33.76
N SER A 16 -23.61 -10.27 -32.67
CA SER A 16 -23.07 -9.88 -31.40
C SER A 16 -21.56 -9.69 -31.58
N ALA A 17 -21.10 -8.45 -31.58
CA ALA A 17 -19.68 -8.15 -31.45
C ALA A 17 -19.22 -8.66 -30.06
N ILE A 18 -18.55 -9.80 -30.05
CA ILE A 18 -17.78 -10.24 -28.92
C ILE A 18 -16.66 -9.20 -28.80
N GLY A 19 -16.81 -8.25 -27.86
CA GLY A 19 -15.75 -7.32 -27.52
C GLY A 19 -14.51 -8.13 -27.16
N ALA A 20 -13.45 -7.99 -27.95
CA ALA A 20 -12.15 -8.54 -27.58
C ALA A 20 -11.80 -7.92 -26.21
N GLU A 21 -11.68 -8.73 -25.19
CA GLU A 21 -11.21 -8.32 -23.89
C GLU A 21 -9.78 -7.81 -24.10
N GLU A 22 -9.59 -6.50 -23.93
CA GLU A 22 -8.30 -5.86 -24.18
C GLU A 22 -7.31 -6.43 -23.16
N MET A 23 -6.30 -7.16 -23.65
CA MET A 23 -5.27 -7.76 -22.81
C MET A 23 -4.59 -6.65 -21.99
N PRO A 24 -4.50 -6.76 -20.67
CA PRO A 24 -3.91 -5.73 -19.85
C PRO A 24 -2.43 -5.52 -20.22
N GLY A 25 -2.12 -4.33 -20.71
CA GLY A 25 -0.78 -3.92 -21.08
C GLY A 25 0.03 -3.40 -19.88
N VAL A 26 1.32 -3.12 -20.11
CA VAL A 26 2.19 -2.46 -19.13
C VAL A 26 1.63 -1.08 -18.80
N GLN A 27 1.41 -0.81 -17.51
CA GLN A 27 0.95 0.47 -17.01
C GLN A 27 2.10 1.23 -16.35
N VAL A 28 2.25 2.50 -16.68
CA VAL A 28 3.23 3.40 -16.07
C VAL A 28 2.49 4.55 -15.39
N ILE A 29 2.49 4.55 -14.06
CA ILE A 29 1.99 5.66 -13.26
C ILE A 29 3.13 6.65 -13.09
N ARG A 30 2.99 7.84 -13.67
CA ARG A 30 4.05 8.86 -13.64
C ARG A 30 4.12 9.53 -12.28
N VAL A 31 5.34 9.85 -11.84
CA VAL A 31 5.57 10.63 -10.63
C VAL A 31 4.79 11.95 -10.69
N GLY A 32 4.17 12.35 -9.58
CA GLY A 32 3.39 13.59 -9.49
C GLY A 32 1.96 13.51 -10.04
N THR A 33 1.53 12.38 -10.60
CA THR A 33 0.14 12.22 -11.09
C THR A 33 -0.84 11.79 -10.00
N GLN A 34 -0.35 11.30 -8.88
CA GLN A 34 -1.15 10.95 -7.71
C GLN A 34 -0.97 11.99 -6.62
N ALA A 35 -2.07 12.37 -5.95
CA ALA A 35 -2.00 13.29 -4.82
C ALA A 35 -1.31 12.63 -3.62
N SER A 36 -0.50 13.41 -2.91
CA SER A 36 0.01 13.03 -1.59
C SER A 36 -1.11 13.06 -0.55
N ALA A 37 -1.07 12.15 0.41
CA ALA A 37 -1.98 12.12 1.54
C ALA A 37 -1.22 12.30 2.86
N ALA A 38 -1.85 12.96 3.84
CA ALA A 38 -1.34 12.96 5.21
C ALA A 38 -1.59 11.58 5.84
N GLY A 39 -0.65 11.10 6.65
CA GLY A 39 -0.86 9.92 7.46
C GLY A 39 -1.99 10.16 8.47
N PRO A 40 -3.02 9.28 8.54
CA PRO A 40 -4.13 9.46 9.47
C PRO A 40 -3.64 9.53 10.92
N VAL A 41 -4.15 10.50 11.67
CA VAL A 41 -3.72 10.75 13.06
C VAL A 41 -4.02 9.58 13.99
N GLU A 42 -4.94 8.70 13.64
CA GLU A 42 -5.26 7.48 14.36
C GLU A 42 -4.10 6.48 14.34
N PHE A 43 -3.36 6.43 13.24
CA PHE A 43 -2.34 5.41 12.97
C PHE A 43 -0.90 5.94 13.01
N PHE A 44 -0.74 7.28 13.07
CA PHE A 44 0.57 7.91 13.07
C PHE A 44 0.70 8.94 14.19
N SER A 45 1.89 9.09 14.74
CA SER A 45 2.28 10.18 15.63
C SER A 45 3.28 11.06 14.91
N GLY A 46 3.14 12.39 15.04
CA GLY A 46 3.94 13.36 14.28
C GLY A 46 3.44 13.54 12.84
N THR A 47 4.24 14.19 12.01
CA THR A 47 3.91 14.49 10.62
C THR A 47 4.38 13.39 9.71
N VAL A 48 3.44 12.78 8.97
CA VAL A 48 3.70 11.71 8.02
C VAL A 48 3.00 12.02 6.70
N ARG A 49 3.69 11.76 5.59
CA ARG A 49 3.16 11.88 4.22
C ARG A 49 3.23 10.53 3.52
N ILE A 50 2.16 10.20 2.80
CA ILE A 50 2.01 8.97 2.00
C ILE A 50 1.92 9.37 0.54
N ASP A 51 2.82 8.86 -0.27
CA ASP A 51 2.96 9.16 -1.70
C ASP A 51 2.90 7.89 -2.54
N ALA A 52 2.54 8.04 -3.79
CA ALA A 52 2.63 7.01 -4.82
C ALA A 52 2.11 5.63 -4.37
N PRO A 53 0.88 5.54 -3.86
CA PRO A 53 0.31 4.24 -3.50
C PRO A 53 0.19 3.37 -4.75
N PHE A 54 0.50 2.07 -4.59
CA PHE A 54 0.37 1.09 -5.65
C PHE A 54 -0.27 -0.20 -5.14
N LYS A 55 -0.91 -0.91 -6.03
CA LYS A 55 -1.45 -2.26 -5.76
C LYS A 55 -1.40 -3.10 -7.03
N GLY A 56 -1.25 -4.40 -6.86
CA GLY A 56 -1.40 -5.36 -7.93
C GLY A 56 -2.84 -5.44 -8.46
N SER A 57 -3.01 -6.07 -9.59
CA SER A 57 -4.31 -6.34 -10.20
C SER A 57 -4.55 -7.84 -10.38
N GLY A 58 -5.78 -8.24 -10.60
CA GLY A 58 -6.17 -9.64 -10.72
C GLY A 58 -5.84 -10.43 -9.45
N GLN A 59 -5.02 -11.48 -9.57
CA GLN A 59 -4.61 -12.33 -8.46
C GLN A 59 -3.39 -11.79 -7.68
N ALA A 60 -2.77 -10.71 -8.14
CA ALA A 60 -1.63 -10.11 -7.45
C ALA A 60 -2.08 -9.42 -6.15
N ARG A 61 -1.50 -9.82 -5.02
CA ARG A 61 -1.86 -9.33 -3.69
C ARG A 61 -0.98 -8.18 -3.21
N ILE A 62 0.06 -7.86 -3.94
CA ILE A 62 1.03 -6.83 -3.57
C ILE A 62 0.37 -5.45 -3.47
N SER A 63 0.73 -4.71 -2.44
CA SER A 63 0.37 -3.31 -2.26
C SER A 63 1.51 -2.56 -1.57
N GLY A 64 1.55 -1.25 -1.70
CA GLY A 64 2.54 -0.45 -1.01
C GLY A 64 2.39 1.03 -1.29
N ALA A 65 3.29 1.80 -0.69
CA ALA A 65 3.40 3.25 -0.89
C ALA A 65 4.79 3.72 -0.46
N THR A 66 5.17 4.90 -0.88
CA THR A 66 6.27 5.66 -0.27
C THR A 66 5.73 6.40 0.94
N VAL A 67 6.36 6.20 2.10
CA VAL A 67 5.97 6.87 3.35
C VAL A 67 7.14 7.69 3.86
N THR A 68 6.89 8.98 4.06
CA THR A 68 7.87 9.93 4.60
C THR A 68 7.46 10.35 6.00
N PHE A 69 8.36 10.18 6.94
CA PHE A 69 8.22 10.55 8.34
C PHE A 69 9.12 11.75 8.64
N GLU A 70 8.55 12.83 9.18
CA GLU A 70 9.35 13.91 9.74
C GLU A 70 10.06 13.46 11.02
N PRO A 71 11.11 14.17 11.50
CA PRO A 71 11.82 13.79 12.72
C PRO A 71 10.87 13.52 13.90
N GLY A 72 11.02 12.37 14.54
CA GLY A 72 10.18 11.94 15.65
C GLY A 72 8.85 11.30 15.27
N ALA A 73 8.42 11.39 14.00
CA ALA A 73 7.19 10.78 13.54
C ALA A 73 7.32 9.25 13.43
N ARG A 74 6.22 8.54 13.73
CA ARG A 74 6.20 7.08 13.78
C ARG A 74 4.80 6.52 13.57
N THR A 75 4.72 5.24 13.20
CA THR A 75 3.46 4.48 13.17
C THR A 75 2.96 4.18 14.59
N ALA A 76 1.69 3.83 14.72
CA ALA A 76 1.21 3.03 15.85
C ALA A 76 1.82 1.62 15.80
N TRP A 77 1.68 0.84 16.87
CA TRP A 77 1.90 -0.61 16.82
C TRP A 77 0.94 -1.24 15.81
N HIS A 78 1.41 -2.21 15.05
CA HIS A 78 0.59 -2.90 14.05
C HIS A 78 1.17 -4.25 13.66
N THR A 79 0.37 -5.05 12.96
CA THR A 79 0.78 -6.31 12.35
C THR A 79 0.34 -6.37 10.90
N HIS A 80 0.98 -7.24 10.13
CA HIS A 80 0.58 -7.57 8.75
C HIS A 80 0.33 -9.08 8.63
N PRO A 81 -0.79 -9.52 8.03
CA PRO A 81 -1.13 -10.94 7.96
C PRO A 81 -0.13 -11.77 7.15
N LEU A 82 0.52 -11.18 6.15
CA LEU A 82 1.53 -11.82 5.30
C LEU A 82 2.93 -11.21 5.44
N GLY A 83 3.13 -10.39 6.49
CA GLY A 83 4.40 -9.68 6.72
C GLY A 83 4.52 -8.39 5.91
N GLN A 84 5.63 -7.69 6.14
CA GLN A 84 5.92 -6.41 5.49
C GLN A 84 7.40 -6.29 5.16
N SER A 85 7.70 -5.76 3.98
CA SER A 85 9.03 -5.27 3.64
C SER A 85 9.07 -3.75 3.66
N LEU A 86 10.14 -3.19 4.24
CA LEU A 86 10.46 -1.77 4.18
C LEU A 86 11.79 -1.61 3.46
N ILE A 87 11.82 -0.79 2.43
CA ILE A 87 13.05 -0.40 1.73
C ILE A 87 13.32 1.05 2.06
N VAL A 88 14.29 1.32 2.92
CA VAL A 88 14.63 2.69 3.32
C VAL A 88 15.32 3.40 2.17
N THR A 89 14.71 4.49 1.70
CA THR A 89 15.21 5.23 0.53
C THR A 89 16.01 6.46 0.90
N THR A 90 15.66 7.14 2.01
CA THR A 90 16.37 8.33 2.48
C THR A 90 16.34 8.45 3.99
N GLY A 91 17.34 9.13 4.55
CA GLY A 91 17.38 9.51 5.95
C GLY A 91 17.72 8.38 6.92
N ALA A 92 17.25 8.51 8.15
CA ALA A 92 17.49 7.55 9.23
C ALA A 92 16.22 7.37 10.08
N GLY A 93 15.97 6.16 10.49
CA GLY A 93 14.77 5.79 11.23
C GLY A 93 15.01 4.72 12.28
N ARG A 94 13.92 4.22 12.79
CA ARG A 94 13.86 3.19 13.82
C ARG A 94 12.77 2.20 13.52
N VAL A 95 13.01 0.95 13.88
CA VAL A 95 12.02 -0.13 13.87
C VAL A 95 12.12 -0.91 15.17
N GLN A 96 11.01 -1.39 15.67
CA GLN A 96 10.99 -2.23 16.87
C GLN A 96 9.91 -3.31 16.74
N GLN A 97 10.29 -4.54 16.98
CA GLN A 97 9.36 -5.62 17.29
C GLN A 97 8.96 -5.54 18.77
N TRP A 98 7.69 -5.83 19.09
CA TRP A 98 7.22 -5.86 20.47
C TRP A 98 8.09 -6.77 21.37
N GLY A 99 8.52 -6.22 22.49
CA GLY A 99 9.36 -6.95 23.43
C GLY A 99 10.86 -7.05 23.07
N SER A 100 11.27 -6.45 21.95
CA SER A 100 12.67 -6.44 21.50
C SER A 100 13.27 -5.02 21.60
N PRO A 101 14.60 -4.88 21.58
CA PRO A 101 15.25 -3.56 21.46
C PRO A 101 14.87 -2.84 20.18
N VAL A 102 14.90 -1.50 20.23
CA VAL A 102 14.80 -0.65 19.03
C VAL A 102 16.04 -0.87 18.16
N GLN A 103 15.83 -0.98 16.87
CA GLN A 103 16.88 -1.06 15.86
C GLN A 103 16.90 0.22 15.04
N GLU A 104 18.09 0.79 14.80
CA GLU A 104 18.26 1.90 13.88
C GLU A 104 18.32 1.37 12.44
N ILE A 105 17.69 2.09 11.54
CA ILE A 105 17.67 1.82 10.11
C ILE A 105 18.01 3.08 9.32
N ARG A 106 18.64 2.92 8.16
CA ARG A 106 19.10 4.04 7.34
C ARG A 106 18.94 3.74 5.85
N ALA A 107 19.10 4.77 5.03
CA ALA A 107 19.02 4.64 3.57
C ALA A 107 19.88 3.48 3.06
N GLY A 108 19.26 2.61 2.23
CA GLY A 108 19.84 1.37 1.71
C GLY A 108 19.47 0.11 2.49
N ASP A 109 18.99 0.24 3.73
CA ASP A 109 18.56 -0.92 4.52
C ASP A 109 17.22 -1.48 3.99
N THR A 110 17.09 -2.80 4.06
CA THR A 110 15.84 -3.52 3.86
C THR A 110 15.44 -4.20 5.17
N VAL A 111 14.24 -3.93 5.64
CA VAL A 111 13.65 -4.55 6.83
C VAL A 111 12.61 -5.57 6.38
N TRP A 112 12.70 -6.79 6.91
CA TRP A 112 11.64 -7.77 6.79
C TRP A 112 10.96 -7.99 8.13
N VAL A 113 9.65 -7.77 8.18
CA VAL A 113 8.79 -8.07 9.33
C VAL A 113 7.96 -9.29 9.00
N PRO A 114 8.15 -10.43 9.71
CA PRO A 114 7.38 -11.65 9.46
C PRO A 114 5.87 -11.49 9.70
N PRO A 115 5.04 -12.37 9.12
CA PRO A 115 3.59 -12.39 9.35
C PRO A 115 3.22 -12.38 10.84
N GLY A 116 2.25 -11.52 11.20
CA GLY A 116 1.70 -11.43 12.55
C GLY A 116 2.62 -10.78 13.60
N VAL A 117 3.85 -10.41 13.25
CA VAL A 117 4.76 -9.77 14.19
C VAL A 117 4.31 -8.35 14.49
N LYS A 118 4.01 -8.06 15.76
CA LYS A 118 3.66 -6.73 16.25
C LYS A 118 4.91 -5.86 16.25
N HIS A 119 4.85 -4.74 15.55
CA HIS A 119 5.99 -3.83 15.37
C HIS A 119 5.52 -2.40 15.13
N TRP A 120 6.47 -1.48 15.19
CA TRP A 120 6.34 -0.10 14.70
C TRP A 120 7.61 0.33 13.97
N HIS A 121 7.51 1.35 13.15
CA HIS A 121 8.63 2.00 12.50
C HIS A 121 8.36 3.51 12.33
N GLY A 122 9.44 4.28 12.13
CA GLY A 122 9.35 5.72 11.97
C GLY A 122 10.72 6.36 11.80
N ALA A 123 10.74 7.70 11.72
CA ALA A 123 11.97 8.47 11.63
C ALA A 123 12.80 8.39 12.90
N SER A 124 14.06 8.77 12.84
CA SER A 124 14.87 9.06 14.01
C SER A 124 14.35 10.33 14.72
N ARG A 125 14.91 10.65 15.87
CA ARG A 125 14.47 11.84 16.62
C ARG A 125 14.79 13.16 15.90
N THR A 126 15.85 13.18 15.10
CA THR A 126 16.41 14.40 14.52
C THR A 126 16.53 14.37 13.01
N ILE A 127 16.34 13.22 12.37
CA ILE A 127 16.48 13.02 10.93
C ILE A 127 15.21 12.40 10.40
N ALA A 128 14.62 12.99 9.37
CA ALA A 128 13.49 12.42 8.65
C ALA A 128 13.87 11.10 7.97
N MET A 129 12.88 10.28 7.67
CA MET A 129 13.08 9.02 6.97
C MET A 129 11.99 8.83 5.92
N SER A 130 12.37 8.37 4.73
CA SER A 130 11.42 7.82 3.76
C SER A 130 11.76 6.37 3.47
N HIS A 131 10.72 5.57 3.31
CA HIS A 131 10.83 4.18 2.84
C HIS A 131 9.70 3.84 1.88
N ILE A 132 9.90 2.78 1.10
CA ILE A 132 8.83 2.10 0.39
C ILE A 132 8.33 0.99 1.31
N ALA A 133 7.05 1.05 1.71
CA ALA A 133 6.39 -0.03 2.42
C ALA A 133 5.71 -0.95 1.41
N ILE A 134 5.93 -2.26 1.55
CA ILE A 134 5.37 -3.29 0.68
C ILE A 134 4.74 -4.36 1.57
N ALA A 135 3.46 -4.68 1.33
CA ALA A 135 2.76 -5.75 2.01
C ALA A 135 1.73 -6.39 1.08
N GLU A 136 1.31 -7.60 1.40
CA GLU A 136 0.30 -8.32 0.63
C GLU A 136 -1.06 -8.30 1.33
N VAL A 137 -2.12 -8.31 0.51
CA VAL A 137 -3.51 -8.42 0.98
C VAL A 137 -3.85 -9.87 1.27
N LEU A 138 -4.42 -10.17 2.43
CA LEU A 138 -5.04 -11.43 2.78
C LEU A 138 -6.49 -11.17 3.21
N ASP A 139 -7.46 -11.77 2.52
CA ASP A 139 -8.90 -11.63 2.80
C ASP A 139 -9.37 -10.16 2.93
N GLY A 140 -8.86 -9.31 2.03
CA GLY A 140 -9.17 -7.87 2.01
C GLY A 140 -8.40 -7.03 3.03
N LYS A 141 -7.53 -7.62 3.84
CA LYS A 141 -6.78 -6.97 4.90
C LYS A 141 -5.29 -6.92 4.60
N VAL A 142 -4.67 -5.77 4.82
CA VAL A 142 -3.21 -5.57 4.68
C VAL A 142 -2.56 -5.38 6.04
N VAL A 143 -3.23 -4.69 6.97
CA VAL A 143 -2.68 -4.24 8.24
C VAL A 143 -3.73 -4.32 9.34
N ASP A 144 -3.29 -4.66 10.56
CA ASP A 144 -4.05 -4.56 11.80
C ASP A 144 -3.41 -3.49 12.69
N TRP A 145 -4.05 -2.32 12.75
CA TRP A 145 -3.61 -1.22 13.59
C TRP A 145 -3.96 -1.47 15.05
N GLN A 146 -3.05 -1.09 15.93
CA GLN A 146 -3.16 -1.25 17.37
C GLN A 146 -2.90 0.09 18.09
N GLU A 147 -2.50 0.05 19.36
CA GLU A 147 -2.25 1.23 20.16
C GLU A 147 -1.07 2.09 19.65
N LYS A 148 -1.09 3.35 20.01
CA LYS A 148 0.01 4.27 19.72
C LYS A 148 1.29 3.84 20.44
N VAL A 149 2.43 4.06 19.79
CA VAL A 149 3.73 3.97 20.43
C VAL A 149 3.91 5.18 21.35
N SER A 150 4.08 4.94 22.66
CA SER A 150 4.33 6.01 23.62
C SER A 150 5.71 6.65 23.41
N ASP A 151 5.90 7.86 23.93
CA ASP A 151 7.20 8.54 23.86
C ASP A 151 8.29 7.76 24.62
N ALA A 152 7.93 7.07 25.70
CA ALA A 152 8.84 6.19 26.42
C ALA A 152 9.29 5.00 25.56
N GLN A 153 8.36 4.32 24.87
CA GLN A 153 8.68 3.21 23.96
C GLN A 153 9.52 3.69 22.78
N TYR A 154 9.14 4.81 22.15
CA TYR A 154 9.91 5.38 21.05
C TYR A 154 11.31 5.84 21.51
N GLY A 155 11.45 6.29 22.74
CA GLY A 155 12.69 6.74 23.33
C GLY A 155 13.58 5.63 23.87
N SER A 156 13.10 4.40 24.02
CA SER A 156 13.89 3.26 24.52
C SER A 156 15.09 2.98 23.61
N ARG A 157 16.20 2.58 24.22
CA ARG A 157 17.42 2.16 23.53
C ARG A 157 17.42 0.65 23.39
#